data_301b61cff405f2ff29143b1ab1d4b363
#
_entry.id   301b61cff405f2ff29143b1ab1d4b363
#
_cell.length_a   1.000
_cell.length_b   1.000
_cell.length_c   1.000
_cell.angle_alpha   90.00
_cell.angle_beta   90.00
_cell.angle_gamma   90.00
#
_symmetry.space_group_name_H-M   'P 1'
#
loop_
_entity.id
_entity.type
_entity.pdbx_description
1 polymer ?
#
loop_
_entity_poly.entity_id
_entity_poly.type
_entity_poly.pdbx_seq_one_letter_code
_entity_poly.pdbx_strand_id
1 'polypeptide(L)'
;MTQNPKKLLPVLVSGALGRMGREVIEAVTNSNDCELVGAIDLNDECNGKSLSSFFDIPESEVFLSNDLEGTLCTVSQSYRDSDLKPVMVDFTHPDSVYENTRAAIAYGVCPVIGTTGLTSEQINELSSFSEKSSIGCAIIPNFSVGMVLLQQAASVAAKFYDNVELIEMHHNQKADSPSGTCIKTAEMIEEYLSLIHI
;
A
#
# COMPACT_ATOMS: atom_id res chain seq x y z
N MET A 1 33.23 -17.36 -11.79
CA MET A 1 32.60 -16.23 -11.11
C MET A 1 31.25 -16.73 -10.62
N THR A 2 31.15 -17.08 -9.35
CA THR A 2 29.87 -17.47 -8.72
C THR A 2 29.05 -16.20 -8.58
N GLN A 3 27.98 -16.07 -9.38
CA GLN A 3 27.01 -15.00 -9.17
C GLN A 3 26.46 -15.16 -7.75
N ASN A 4 26.56 -14.12 -6.93
CA ASN A 4 25.86 -14.09 -5.65
C ASN A 4 24.36 -14.32 -5.95
N PRO A 5 23.69 -15.19 -5.22
CA PRO A 5 22.27 -15.39 -5.40
C PRO A 5 21.57 -14.05 -5.26
N LYS A 6 20.67 -13.73 -6.19
CA LYS A 6 19.88 -12.50 -6.16
C LYS A 6 19.07 -12.48 -4.87
N LYS A 7 19.26 -11.44 -4.04
CA LYS A 7 18.44 -11.24 -2.84
C LYS A 7 17.05 -10.79 -3.28
N LEU A 8 16.01 -11.51 -2.85
CA LEU A 8 14.62 -11.14 -3.10
C LEU A 8 14.16 -10.14 -2.05
N LEU A 9 13.30 -9.19 -2.45
CA LEU A 9 12.68 -8.25 -1.54
C LEU A 9 11.61 -8.96 -0.71
N PRO A 10 11.75 -9.03 0.63
CA PRO A 10 10.75 -9.68 1.47
C PRO A 10 9.49 -8.82 1.58
N VAL A 11 8.35 -9.39 1.21
CA VAL A 11 7.05 -8.70 1.20
C VAL A 11 6.06 -9.45 2.08
N LEU A 12 5.38 -8.74 2.98
CA LEU A 12 4.20 -9.23 3.69
C LEU A 12 2.97 -8.42 3.26
N VAL A 13 1.81 -9.07 3.24
CA VAL A 13 0.56 -8.46 2.77
C VAL A 13 -0.45 -8.41 3.91
N SER A 14 -0.92 -7.20 4.23
CA SER A 14 -2.00 -6.95 5.20
C SER A 14 -3.32 -6.69 4.46
N GLY A 15 -4.40 -7.37 4.87
CA GLY A 15 -5.65 -7.49 4.12
C GLY A 15 -5.58 -8.53 3.01
N ALA A 16 -4.87 -9.65 3.27
CA ALA A 16 -4.48 -10.68 2.33
C ALA A 16 -5.65 -11.34 1.58
N LEU A 17 -6.80 -11.51 2.22
CA LEU A 17 -7.99 -12.14 1.62
C LEU A 17 -8.91 -11.14 0.92
N GLY A 18 -8.64 -9.84 1.05
CA GLY A 18 -9.34 -8.78 0.33
C GLY A 18 -9.08 -8.83 -1.18
N ARG A 19 -9.88 -8.11 -1.97
CA ARG A 19 -9.72 -8.06 -3.44
C ARG A 19 -8.31 -7.65 -3.85
N MET A 20 -7.80 -6.53 -3.33
CA MET A 20 -6.47 -6.04 -3.67
C MET A 20 -5.36 -6.89 -3.04
N GLY A 21 -5.55 -7.39 -1.81
CA GLY A 21 -4.58 -8.27 -1.15
C GLY A 21 -4.30 -9.53 -1.97
N ARG A 22 -5.33 -10.12 -2.58
CA ARG A 22 -5.21 -11.27 -3.48
C ARG A 22 -4.33 -10.96 -4.70
N GLU A 23 -4.58 -9.85 -5.37
CA GLU A 23 -3.79 -9.40 -6.53
C GLU A 23 -2.32 -9.16 -6.15
N VAL A 24 -2.08 -8.58 -4.95
CA VAL A 24 -0.71 -8.37 -4.45
C VAL A 24 0.00 -9.69 -4.16
N ILE A 25 -0.68 -10.64 -3.50
CA ILE A 25 -0.10 -11.97 -3.24
C ILE A 25 0.29 -12.66 -4.54
N GLU A 26 -0.61 -12.65 -5.53
CA GLU A 26 -0.35 -13.24 -6.84
C GLU A 26 0.81 -12.53 -7.56
N ALA A 27 0.84 -11.21 -7.54
CA ALA A 27 1.92 -10.43 -8.15
C ALA A 27 3.29 -10.69 -7.48
N VAL A 28 3.34 -10.75 -6.15
CA VAL A 28 4.56 -11.04 -5.39
C VAL A 28 5.05 -12.46 -5.66
N THR A 29 4.14 -13.44 -5.64
CA THR A 29 4.48 -14.85 -5.86
C THR A 29 5.00 -15.11 -7.28
N ASN A 30 4.50 -14.38 -8.28
CA ASN A 30 4.95 -14.46 -9.66
C ASN A 30 6.18 -13.58 -9.96
N SER A 31 6.66 -12.81 -8.99
CA SER A 31 7.82 -11.93 -9.17
C SER A 31 9.14 -12.68 -9.06
N ASN A 32 10.12 -12.30 -9.89
CA ASN A 32 11.50 -12.78 -9.76
C ASN A 32 12.34 -11.89 -8.82
N ASP A 33 11.75 -10.84 -8.24
CA ASP A 33 12.44 -9.83 -7.44
C ASP A 33 11.95 -9.79 -5.99
N CYS A 34 10.82 -10.43 -5.70
CA CYS A 34 10.15 -10.42 -4.40
C CYS A 34 9.96 -11.85 -3.87
N GLU A 35 9.87 -11.97 -2.56
CA GLU A 35 9.43 -13.19 -1.87
C GLU A 35 8.31 -12.84 -0.88
N LEU A 36 7.29 -13.67 -0.83
CA LEU A 36 6.20 -13.52 0.13
C LEU A 36 6.65 -14.11 1.47
N VAL A 37 6.68 -13.30 2.52
CA VAL A 37 7.17 -13.68 3.86
C VAL A 37 6.10 -13.60 4.94
N GLY A 38 4.92 -13.10 4.62
CA GLY A 38 3.79 -13.02 5.55
C GLY A 38 2.51 -12.61 4.86
N ALA A 39 1.39 -13.07 5.42
CA ALA A 39 0.05 -12.70 4.98
C ALA A 39 -0.86 -12.55 6.21
N ILE A 40 -1.52 -11.41 6.30
CA ILE A 40 -2.31 -11.03 7.46
C ILE A 40 -3.74 -10.72 7.01
N ASP A 41 -4.70 -11.29 7.71
CA ASP A 41 -6.12 -10.98 7.55
C ASP A 41 -6.86 -11.24 8.86
N LEU A 42 -7.86 -10.43 9.19
CA LEU A 42 -8.60 -10.53 10.44
C LEU A 42 -9.62 -11.68 10.47
N ASN A 43 -9.70 -12.50 9.43
CA ASN A 43 -10.64 -13.63 9.37
C ASN A 43 -10.12 -14.79 10.24
N ASP A 44 -10.66 -14.92 11.46
CA ASP A 44 -10.29 -15.94 12.42
C ASP A 44 -10.45 -17.38 11.89
N GLU A 45 -11.44 -17.64 11.03
CA GLU A 45 -11.65 -18.97 10.45
C GLU A 45 -10.51 -19.41 9.51
N CYS A 46 -9.76 -18.44 9.01
CA CYS A 46 -8.66 -18.65 8.09
C CYS A 46 -7.28 -18.64 8.76
N ASN A 47 -7.21 -18.22 10.02
CA ASN A 47 -5.96 -18.15 10.78
C ASN A 47 -5.24 -19.51 10.85
N GLY A 48 -3.94 -19.50 10.59
CA GLY A 48 -3.10 -20.70 10.60
C GLY A 48 -3.25 -21.62 9.39
N LYS A 49 -4.05 -21.26 8.39
CA LYS A 49 -4.17 -22.04 7.15
C LYS A 49 -3.10 -21.62 6.14
N SER A 50 -2.60 -22.59 5.37
CA SER A 50 -1.67 -22.31 4.27
C SER A 50 -2.33 -21.44 3.21
N LEU A 51 -1.57 -20.51 2.64
CA LEU A 51 -2.06 -19.64 1.55
C LEU A 51 -2.44 -20.43 0.30
N SER A 52 -1.82 -21.56 0.02
CA SER A 52 -2.21 -22.45 -1.10
C SER A 52 -3.64 -22.98 -1.00
N SER A 53 -4.28 -22.89 0.18
CA SER A 53 -5.70 -23.21 0.35
C SER A 53 -6.65 -22.14 -0.19
N PHE A 54 -6.15 -20.94 -0.47
CA PHE A 54 -6.95 -19.77 -0.88
C PHE A 54 -6.55 -19.22 -2.25
N PHE A 55 -5.36 -19.59 -2.72
CA PHE A 55 -4.76 -19.07 -3.94
C PHE A 55 -4.21 -20.21 -4.79
N ASP A 56 -4.26 -20.04 -6.11
CA ASP A 56 -3.59 -20.96 -7.06
C ASP A 56 -2.11 -20.59 -7.17
N ILE A 57 -1.39 -20.81 -6.07
CA ILE A 57 0.05 -20.57 -5.95
C ILE A 57 0.77 -21.87 -5.59
N PRO A 58 2.06 -22.00 -5.91
CA PRO A 58 2.86 -23.12 -5.44
C PRO A 58 2.75 -23.32 -3.93
N GLU A 59 2.95 -24.53 -3.45
CA GLU A 59 2.92 -24.83 -2.02
C GLU A 59 3.83 -23.85 -1.28
N SER A 60 3.24 -23.05 -0.41
CA SER A 60 3.90 -21.95 0.30
C SER A 60 4.06 -22.31 1.76
N GLU A 61 5.22 -22.00 2.32
CA GLU A 61 5.45 -22.08 3.78
C GLU A 61 4.81 -20.92 4.54
N VAL A 62 4.19 -19.95 3.83
CA VAL A 62 3.49 -18.83 4.45
C VAL A 62 2.07 -19.23 4.82
N PHE A 63 1.74 -19.03 6.08
CA PHE A 63 0.42 -19.24 6.65
C PHE A 63 -0.27 -17.90 6.90
N LEU A 64 -1.58 -17.90 6.77
CA LEU A 64 -2.38 -16.72 7.09
C LEU A 64 -2.37 -16.49 8.61
N SER A 65 -2.16 -15.25 9.03
CA SER A 65 -2.17 -14.83 10.43
C SER A 65 -3.22 -13.74 10.67
N ASN A 66 -3.88 -13.76 11.82
CA ASN A 66 -4.70 -12.66 12.32
C ASN A 66 -3.95 -11.78 13.35
N ASP A 67 -2.67 -12.10 13.61
CA ASP A 67 -1.79 -11.36 14.50
C ASP A 67 -0.77 -10.53 13.68
N LEU A 68 -1.08 -9.26 13.48
CA LEU A 68 -0.21 -8.34 12.76
C LEU A 68 1.13 -8.15 13.48
N GLU A 69 1.09 -7.86 14.79
CA GLU A 69 2.31 -7.53 15.54
C GLU A 69 3.24 -8.73 15.67
N GLY A 70 2.70 -9.91 15.94
CA GLY A 70 3.48 -11.16 15.98
C GLY A 70 4.13 -11.47 14.62
N THR A 71 3.41 -11.23 13.52
CA THR A 71 3.95 -11.42 12.17
C THR A 71 5.04 -10.39 11.86
N LEU A 72 4.82 -9.11 12.18
CA LEU A 72 5.82 -8.05 12.00
C LEU A 72 7.09 -8.32 12.82
N CYS A 73 6.93 -8.77 14.07
CA CYS A 73 8.04 -9.15 14.94
C CYS A 73 8.87 -10.28 14.32
N THR A 74 8.22 -11.34 13.87
CA THR A 74 8.87 -12.50 13.27
C THR A 74 9.63 -12.12 12.00
N VAL A 75 8.98 -11.39 11.10
CA VAL A 75 9.58 -10.92 9.85
C VAL A 75 10.77 -9.98 10.13
N SER A 76 10.60 -9.01 11.04
CA SER A 76 11.67 -8.08 11.42
C SER A 76 12.89 -8.81 11.96
N GLN A 77 12.71 -9.82 12.80
CA GLN A 77 13.81 -10.63 13.34
C GLN A 77 14.52 -11.44 12.24
N SER A 78 13.76 -12.05 11.33
CA SER A 78 14.31 -12.88 10.25
C SER A 78 15.19 -12.08 9.28
N TYR A 79 14.91 -10.78 9.11
CA TYR A 79 15.63 -9.91 8.18
C TYR A 79 16.50 -8.85 8.89
N ARG A 80 16.75 -9.00 10.18
CA ARG A 80 17.50 -8.05 11.00
C ARG A 80 18.88 -7.72 10.45
N ASP A 81 19.59 -8.74 9.98
CA ASP A 81 20.96 -8.63 9.46
C ASP A 81 20.98 -8.57 7.92
N SER A 82 19.83 -8.39 7.29
CA SER A 82 19.70 -8.24 5.84
C SER A 82 19.95 -6.79 5.40
N ASP A 83 20.56 -6.62 4.23
CA ASP A 83 20.65 -5.30 3.59
C ASP A 83 19.28 -4.83 3.04
N LEU A 84 18.33 -5.77 2.82
CA LEU A 84 16.99 -5.48 2.38
C LEU A 84 16.05 -5.45 3.59
N LYS A 85 15.36 -4.33 3.77
CA LYS A 85 14.30 -4.21 4.76
C LYS A 85 13.00 -4.82 4.22
N PRO A 86 12.25 -5.56 5.05
CA PRO A 86 10.93 -6.08 4.66
C PRO A 86 9.97 -4.94 4.33
N VAL A 87 9.05 -5.21 3.42
CA VAL A 87 7.99 -4.30 3.00
C VAL A 87 6.64 -4.89 3.41
N MET A 88 5.79 -4.09 4.04
CA MET A 88 4.39 -4.42 4.26
C MET A 88 3.52 -3.69 3.25
N VAL A 89 2.77 -4.44 2.44
CA VAL A 89 1.74 -3.86 1.56
C VAL A 89 0.40 -3.94 2.27
N ASP A 90 -0.23 -2.78 2.52
CA ASP A 90 -1.49 -2.69 3.25
C ASP A 90 -2.66 -2.33 2.32
N PHE A 91 -3.64 -3.23 2.26
CA PHE A 91 -4.96 -3.04 1.63
C PHE A 91 -6.06 -3.48 2.59
N THR A 92 -6.07 -2.91 3.80
CA THR A 92 -7.02 -3.21 4.86
C THR A 92 -8.24 -2.26 4.85
N HIS A 93 -8.54 -1.65 5.99
CA HIS A 93 -9.68 -0.77 6.19
C HIS A 93 -9.21 0.61 6.70
N PRO A 94 -9.93 1.70 6.38
CA PRO A 94 -9.63 3.05 6.89
C PRO A 94 -9.45 3.13 8.41
N ASP A 95 -10.21 2.34 9.16
CA ASP A 95 -10.16 2.35 10.64
C ASP A 95 -8.90 1.69 11.21
N SER A 96 -8.21 0.84 10.44
CA SER A 96 -7.04 0.09 10.91
C SER A 96 -5.72 0.55 10.30
N VAL A 97 -5.77 1.21 9.15
CA VAL A 97 -4.56 1.55 8.36
C VAL A 97 -3.55 2.40 9.12
N TYR A 98 -4.00 3.34 9.97
CA TYR A 98 -3.10 4.18 10.76
C TYR A 98 -2.28 3.34 11.74
N GLU A 99 -2.93 2.52 12.56
CA GLU A 99 -2.26 1.68 13.55
C GLU A 99 -1.39 0.60 12.88
N ASN A 100 -1.86 -0.01 11.79
CA ASN A 100 -1.07 -0.96 11.01
C ASN A 100 0.22 -0.34 10.49
N THR A 101 0.13 0.85 9.92
CA THR A 101 1.29 1.60 9.38
C THR A 101 2.27 1.94 10.50
N ARG A 102 1.75 2.42 11.62
CA ARG A 102 2.55 2.78 12.78
C ARG A 102 3.28 1.57 13.36
N ALA A 103 2.59 0.43 13.47
CA ALA A 103 3.18 -0.83 13.90
C ALA A 103 4.30 -1.26 12.95
N ALA A 104 4.07 -1.26 11.63
CA ALA A 104 5.09 -1.64 10.65
C ALA A 104 6.37 -0.80 10.81
N ILE A 105 6.25 0.53 10.91
CA ILE A 105 7.38 1.43 11.15
C ILE A 105 8.10 1.09 12.46
N ALA A 106 7.36 0.83 13.54
CA ALA A 106 7.93 0.49 14.85
C ALA A 106 8.75 -0.80 14.83
N TYR A 107 8.30 -1.79 14.05
CA TYR A 107 9.03 -3.05 13.86
C TYR A 107 10.13 -3.00 12.78
N GLY A 108 10.37 -1.84 12.16
CA GLY A 108 11.41 -1.68 11.15
C GLY A 108 11.04 -2.23 9.77
N VAL A 109 9.76 -2.42 9.51
CA VAL A 109 9.19 -2.86 8.23
C VAL A 109 8.71 -1.63 7.46
N CYS A 110 9.03 -1.54 6.17
CA CYS A 110 8.68 -0.41 5.31
C CYS A 110 7.23 -0.52 4.81
N PRO A 111 6.28 0.33 5.24
CA PRO A 111 4.91 0.23 4.78
C PRO A 111 4.70 0.87 3.41
N VAL A 112 3.95 0.17 2.55
CA VAL A 112 3.39 0.65 1.27
C VAL A 112 1.87 0.57 1.38
N ILE A 113 1.23 1.72 1.51
CA ILE A 113 -0.17 1.83 1.89
C ILE A 113 -1.04 2.11 0.66
N GLY A 114 -1.95 1.19 0.38
CA GLY A 114 -2.99 1.33 -0.65
C GLY A 114 -4.37 1.61 -0.05
N THR A 115 -4.53 1.45 1.25
CA THR A 115 -5.76 1.76 1.98
C THR A 115 -5.94 3.28 2.07
N THR A 116 -7.13 3.76 1.77
CA THR A 116 -7.52 5.18 1.91
C THR A 116 -8.05 5.46 3.31
N GLY A 117 -8.23 6.74 3.66
CA GLY A 117 -8.90 7.17 4.90
C GLY A 117 -7.98 7.75 5.97
N LEU A 118 -6.67 7.83 5.72
CA LEU A 118 -5.76 8.58 6.60
C LEU A 118 -6.07 10.07 6.55
N THR A 119 -6.16 10.71 7.71
CA THR A 119 -6.29 12.17 7.79
C THR A 119 -4.94 12.87 7.57
N SER A 120 -4.97 14.16 7.29
CA SER A 120 -3.76 14.97 7.13
C SER A 120 -2.89 14.96 8.40
N GLU A 121 -3.51 14.98 9.58
CA GLU A 121 -2.81 14.88 10.86
C GLU A 121 -2.10 13.53 11.01
N GLN A 122 -2.80 12.44 10.71
CA GLN A 122 -2.22 11.09 10.74
C GLN A 122 -1.06 10.94 9.75
N ILE A 123 -1.19 11.47 8.55
CA ILE A 123 -0.11 11.47 7.55
C ILE A 123 1.12 12.22 8.07
N ASN A 124 0.94 13.40 8.68
CA ASN A 124 2.04 14.18 9.25
C ASN A 124 2.72 13.45 10.43
N GLU A 125 1.95 12.79 11.29
CA GLU A 125 2.49 11.99 12.40
C GLU A 125 3.29 10.79 11.88
N LEU A 126 2.74 10.04 10.91
CA LEU A 126 3.42 8.91 10.28
C LEU A 126 4.69 9.33 9.56
N SER A 127 4.66 10.47 8.87
CA SER A 127 5.84 11.04 8.21
C SER A 127 6.95 11.35 9.22
N SER A 128 6.60 12.04 10.31
CA SER A 128 7.55 12.37 11.38
C SER A 128 8.10 11.11 12.08
N PHE A 129 7.25 10.10 12.27
CA PHE A 129 7.66 8.83 12.88
C PHE A 129 8.57 8.01 11.96
N SER A 130 8.23 7.94 10.67
CA SER A 130 9.03 7.30 9.61
C SER A 130 10.42 7.92 9.53
N GLU A 131 10.52 9.25 9.51
CA GLU A 131 11.78 9.98 9.47
C GLU A 131 12.65 9.68 10.71
N LYS A 132 12.09 9.78 11.92
CA LYS A 132 12.79 9.50 13.17
C LYS A 132 13.29 8.05 13.28
N SER A 133 12.52 7.13 12.73
CA SER A 133 12.83 5.68 12.72
C SER A 133 13.77 5.28 11.58
N SER A 134 14.03 6.17 10.62
CA SER A 134 14.76 5.88 9.37
C SER A 134 14.16 4.70 8.60
N ILE A 135 12.83 4.59 8.59
CA ILE A 135 12.06 3.58 7.86
C ILE A 135 11.29 4.26 6.73
N GLY A 136 11.49 3.80 5.50
CA GLY A 136 10.74 4.31 4.34
C GLY A 136 9.24 3.99 4.49
N CYS A 137 8.38 4.97 4.18
CA CYS A 137 6.93 4.80 4.15
C CYS A 137 6.38 5.40 2.85
N ALA A 138 5.49 4.69 2.15
CA ALA A 138 4.84 5.17 0.95
C ALA A 138 3.32 5.07 1.08
N ILE A 139 2.63 6.18 0.91
CA ILE A 139 1.16 6.22 0.85
C ILE A 139 0.77 6.49 -0.60
N ILE A 140 0.11 5.53 -1.22
CA ILE A 140 -0.19 5.54 -2.66
C ILE A 140 -1.70 5.57 -2.84
N PRO A 141 -2.27 6.73 -3.19
CA PRO A 141 -3.72 6.88 -3.27
C PRO A 141 -4.34 6.14 -4.47
N ASN A 142 -3.53 5.75 -5.44
CA ASN A 142 -4.02 5.05 -6.63
C ASN A 142 -2.93 4.20 -7.29
N PHE A 143 -3.22 2.92 -7.48
CA PHE A 143 -2.36 1.95 -8.17
C PHE A 143 -2.72 1.77 -9.66
N SER A 144 -3.72 2.50 -10.16
CA SER A 144 -4.09 2.46 -11.57
C SER A 144 -3.16 3.36 -12.39
N VAL A 145 -2.29 2.76 -13.20
CA VAL A 145 -1.40 3.50 -14.12
C VAL A 145 -2.21 4.41 -15.06
N GLY A 146 -3.35 3.93 -15.57
CA GLY A 146 -4.22 4.73 -16.42
C GLY A 146 -4.75 5.99 -15.72
N MET A 147 -5.11 5.87 -14.43
CA MET A 147 -5.58 7.02 -13.64
C MET A 147 -4.44 8.00 -13.36
N VAL A 148 -3.24 7.53 -13.04
CA VAL A 148 -2.07 8.38 -12.85
C VAL A 148 -1.74 9.16 -14.13
N LEU A 149 -1.76 8.50 -15.28
CA LEU A 149 -1.54 9.15 -16.59
C LEU A 149 -2.63 10.18 -16.89
N LEU A 150 -3.89 9.87 -16.59
CA LEU A 150 -5.00 10.81 -16.75
C LEU A 150 -4.80 12.06 -15.88
N GLN A 151 -4.42 11.88 -14.61
CA GLN A 151 -4.14 12.99 -13.68
C GLN A 151 -3.01 13.88 -14.20
N GLN A 152 -1.92 13.29 -14.67
CA GLN A 152 -0.81 14.03 -15.26
C GLN A 152 -1.23 14.79 -16.52
N ALA A 153 -1.97 14.16 -17.42
CA ALA A 153 -2.48 14.80 -18.62
C ALA A 153 -3.43 15.97 -18.30
N ALA A 154 -4.34 15.78 -17.33
CA ALA A 154 -5.25 16.81 -16.88
C ALA A 154 -4.51 18.02 -16.28
N SER A 155 -3.49 17.77 -15.44
CA SER A 155 -2.66 18.84 -14.85
C SER A 155 -1.89 19.63 -15.92
N VAL A 156 -1.38 18.96 -16.94
CA VAL A 156 -0.72 19.66 -18.06
C VAL A 156 -1.72 20.47 -18.87
N ALA A 157 -2.89 19.91 -19.14
CA ALA A 157 -3.95 20.61 -19.91
C ALA A 157 -4.50 21.84 -19.16
N ALA A 158 -4.62 21.78 -17.83
CA ALA A 158 -5.12 22.87 -17.00
C ALA A 158 -4.34 24.19 -17.18
N LYS A 159 -3.08 24.14 -17.60
CA LYS A 159 -2.28 25.33 -17.91
C LYS A 159 -2.80 26.16 -19.10
N PHE A 160 -3.67 25.58 -19.90
CA PHE A 160 -4.15 26.18 -21.17
C PHE A 160 -5.65 26.48 -21.14
N TYR A 161 -6.34 26.22 -20.03
CA TYR A 161 -7.79 26.40 -19.89
C TYR A 161 -8.12 27.13 -18.60
N ASP A 162 -9.10 28.04 -18.69
CA ASP A 162 -9.51 28.88 -17.55
C ASP A 162 -10.48 28.16 -16.60
N ASN A 163 -11.15 27.12 -17.08
CA ASN A 163 -12.17 26.39 -16.33
C ASN A 163 -12.01 24.89 -16.50
N VAL A 164 -12.17 24.16 -15.40
CA VAL A 164 -12.15 22.70 -15.37
C VAL A 164 -13.31 22.20 -14.51
N GLU A 165 -14.01 21.18 -14.98
CA GLU A 165 -15.01 20.44 -14.20
C GLU A 165 -14.53 19.00 -14.05
N LEU A 166 -14.63 18.47 -12.82
CA LEU A 166 -14.35 17.08 -12.51
C LEU A 166 -15.66 16.36 -12.19
N ILE A 167 -15.95 15.32 -12.95
CA ILE A 167 -17.11 14.46 -12.74
C ILE A 167 -16.62 13.07 -12.41
N GLU A 168 -16.95 12.58 -11.23
CA GLU A 168 -16.66 11.20 -10.85
C GLU A 168 -17.91 10.33 -10.88
N MET A 169 -17.74 9.08 -11.30
CA MET A 169 -18.80 8.09 -11.28
C MET A 169 -18.31 6.82 -10.59
N HIS A 170 -19.08 6.34 -9.62
CA HIS A 170 -18.80 5.13 -8.88
C HIS A 170 -20.06 4.28 -8.74
N HIS A 171 -19.88 3.03 -8.33
CA HIS A 171 -20.99 2.18 -7.93
C HIS A 171 -21.66 2.74 -6.66
N ASN A 172 -22.90 2.36 -6.42
CA ASN A 172 -23.74 2.86 -5.32
C ASN A 172 -23.31 2.41 -3.91
N GLN A 173 -22.31 1.54 -3.80
CA GLN A 173 -21.76 1.04 -2.53
C GLN A 173 -20.50 1.77 -2.08
N LYS A 174 -20.08 2.83 -2.79
CA LYS A 174 -18.92 3.62 -2.38
C LYS A 174 -19.26 4.43 -1.13
N ALA A 175 -18.44 4.27 -0.08
CA ALA A 175 -18.70 4.87 1.23
C ALA A 175 -18.34 6.35 1.30
N ASP A 176 -17.32 6.79 0.54
CA ASP A 176 -16.78 8.16 0.53
C ASP A 176 -17.13 8.89 -0.77
N SER A 177 -17.46 10.18 -0.67
CA SER A 177 -17.64 11.09 -1.79
C SER A 177 -17.33 12.53 -1.32
N PRO A 178 -16.53 13.30 -2.07
CA PRO A 178 -15.79 12.89 -3.26
C PRO A 178 -14.67 11.87 -2.95
N SER A 179 -14.27 11.08 -3.98
CA SER A 179 -13.20 10.08 -3.80
C SER A 179 -11.85 10.75 -3.56
N GLY A 180 -10.95 10.07 -2.83
CA GLY A 180 -9.58 10.54 -2.64
C GLY A 180 -8.85 10.78 -3.97
N THR A 181 -9.14 9.97 -4.99
CA THR A 181 -8.60 10.17 -6.35
C THR A 181 -9.13 11.46 -7.00
N CYS A 182 -10.42 11.76 -6.84
CA CYS A 182 -11.01 13.00 -7.36
C CYS A 182 -10.43 14.22 -6.65
N ILE A 183 -10.35 14.19 -5.32
CA ILE A 183 -9.74 15.25 -4.52
C ILE A 183 -8.30 15.50 -4.96
N LYS A 184 -7.48 14.42 -5.06
CA LYS A 184 -6.09 14.55 -5.50
C LYS A 184 -5.97 15.12 -6.91
N THR A 185 -6.86 14.74 -7.81
CA THR A 185 -6.90 15.28 -9.18
C THR A 185 -7.23 16.78 -9.16
N ALA A 186 -8.18 17.20 -8.32
CA ALA A 186 -8.54 18.61 -8.16
C ALA A 186 -7.35 19.42 -7.63
N GLU A 187 -6.69 18.96 -6.57
CA GLU A 187 -5.48 19.60 -6.03
C GLU A 187 -4.38 19.78 -7.09
N MET A 188 -4.10 18.72 -7.86
CA MET A 188 -3.08 18.78 -8.92
C MET A 188 -3.43 19.77 -10.03
N ILE A 189 -4.71 19.97 -10.32
CA ILE A 189 -5.18 20.94 -11.31
C ILE A 189 -5.16 22.36 -10.73
N GLU A 190 -5.56 22.51 -9.48
CA GLU A 190 -5.61 23.80 -8.77
C GLU A 190 -4.23 24.45 -8.69
N GLU A 191 -3.15 23.70 -8.50
CA GLU A 191 -1.78 24.20 -8.52
C GLU A 191 -1.45 25.02 -9.79
N TYR A 192 -2.12 24.72 -10.90
CA TYR A 192 -1.92 25.42 -12.18
C TYR A 192 -2.96 26.49 -12.47
N LEU A 193 -4.19 26.34 -12.01
CA LEU A 193 -5.25 27.32 -12.19
C LEU A 193 -5.06 28.56 -11.29
N SER A 194 -4.62 28.38 -10.04
CA SER A 194 -4.41 29.46 -9.07
C SER A 194 -3.29 30.43 -9.47
N LEU A 195 -2.37 30.04 -10.34
CA LEU A 195 -1.31 30.93 -10.84
C LEU A 195 -1.78 31.93 -11.93
N ILE A 196 -3.01 31.79 -12.42
CA ILE A 196 -3.55 32.61 -13.50
C ILE A 196 -4.64 33.60 -12.99
N HIS A 197 -5.22 33.39 -11.81
CA HIS A 197 -6.36 34.13 -11.28
C HIS A 197 -6.08 34.92 -9.99
N ILE A 198 -4.87 35.40 -9.80
CA ILE A 198 -4.59 36.41 -8.75
C ILE A 198 -4.47 37.78 -9.37
#